data_6f127d318287e7e6c6ed4b8de8dbdff6
#
_entry.id   6f127d318287e7e6c6ed4b8de8dbdff6
#
_cell.length_a   1.000
_cell.length_b   1.000
_cell.length_c   1.000
_cell.angle_alpha   90.00
_cell.angle_beta   90.00
_cell.angle_gamma   90.00
#
_symmetry.space_group_name_H-M   'P 1'
#
loop_
_entity.id
_entity.type
_entity.pdbx_description
1 polymer ?
#
loop_
_entity_poly.entity_id
_entity_poly.type
_entity_poly.pdbx_seq_one_letter_code
_entity_poly.pdbx_strand_id
1 'polypeptide(L)'
;VIARSIGVLVLVLGAATLYAGLVLLGRAPGLPERTRHLRAMKDRLDAPGSVRDMTMADFAALPHQAPFDERVRLERQGVRMEGWVQRVFQSGDGDIHLDLAETRRTALDRDTTYVVTEVTPQWRRTRPGWAYDSLLVALRPNGGGPTGWDAGPARVRLSGWLLYDHPYDLSVSDWTLRHGASRRTGWEIHPVTGIEVWDDASGAWRELAR
;
A
#
# COMPACT_ATOMS: atom_id res chain seq x y z
N VAL A 1 33.85 38.90 -15.22
CA VAL A 1 32.49 38.59 -15.73
C VAL A 1 32.22 37.10 -15.63
N ILE A 2 33.13 36.21 -16.07
CA ILE A 2 32.97 34.74 -16.08
C ILE A 2 32.71 34.16 -14.66
N ALA A 3 33.41 34.60 -13.64
CA ALA A 3 33.28 34.08 -12.27
C ALA A 3 31.87 34.38 -11.66
N ARG A 4 31.26 35.51 -11.99
CA ARG A 4 29.89 35.87 -11.56
C ARG A 4 28.84 35.00 -12.26
N SER A 5 29.06 34.70 -13.54
CA SER A 5 28.13 33.84 -14.30
C SER A 5 28.12 32.39 -13.82
N ILE A 6 29.28 31.86 -13.44
CA ILE A 6 29.42 30.50 -12.87
C ILE A 6 28.70 30.43 -11.50
N GLY A 7 28.90 31.43 -10.64
CA GLY A 7 28.24 31.47 -9.34
C GLY A 7 26.71 31.48 -9.44
N VAL A 8 26.14 32.25 -10.37
CA VAL A 8 24.70 32.26 -10.60
C VAL A 8 24.20 30.92 -11.11
N LEU A 9 24.91 30.26 -12.04
CA LEU A 9 24.53 28.96 -12.57
C LEU A 9 24.52 27.87 -11.49
N VAL A 10 25.51 27.85 -10.59
CA VAL A 10 25.59 26.89 -9.48
C VAL A 10 24.44 27.10 -8.50
N LEU A 11 24.09 28.35 -8.20
CA LEU A 11 22.95 28.66 -7.32
C LEU A 11 21.62 28.23 -7.94
N VAL A 12 21.42 28.46 -9.23
CA VAL A 12 20.18 28.07 -9.94
C VAL A 12 20.06 26.55 -9.99
N LEU A 13 21.14 25.82 -10.31
CA LEU A 13 21.13 24.35 -10.33
C LEU A 13 20.90 23.79 -8.92
N GLY A 14 21.53 24.35 -7.90
CA GLY A 14 21.33 23.94 -6.51
C GLY A 14 19.88 24.15 -6.04
N ALA A 15 19.28 25.30 -6.36
CA ALA A 15 17.88 25.59 -6.06
C ALA A 15 16.93 24.66 -6.81
N ALA A 16 17.19 24.37 -8.09
CA ALA A 16 16.37 23.44 -8.89
C ALA A 16 16.43 22.00 -8.34
N THR A 17 17.63 21.55 -7.94
CA THR A 17 17.80 20.22 -7.33
C THR A 17 17.10 20.12 -5.98
N LEU A 18 17.21 21.16 -5.15
CA LEU A 18 16.51 21.22 -3.87
C LEU A 18 14.99 21.22 -4.07
N TYR A 19 14.48 22.02 -5.01
CA TYR A 19 13.06 22.06 -5.33
C TYR A 19 12.56 20.72 -5.85
N ALA A 20 13.30 20.08 -6.76
CA ALA A 20 12.97 18.74 -7.23
C ALA A 20 12.94 17.70 -6.10
N GLY A 21 13.89 17.76 -5.17
CA GLY A 21 13.88 16.94 -3.97
C GLY A 21 12.66 17.18 -3.08
N LEU A 22 12.29 18.46 -2.88
CA LEU A 22 11.09 18.81 -2.11
C LEU A 22 9.80 18.37 -2.81
N VAL A 23 9.75 18.42 -4.15
CA VAL A 23 8.62 17.89 -4.93
C VAL A 23 8.49 16.38 -4.73
N LEU A 24 9.60 15.65 -4.85
CA LEU A 24 9.63 14.21 -4.64
C LEU A 24 9.18 13.81 -3.22
N LEU A 25 9.55 14.62 -2.22
CA LEU A 25 9.12 14.44 -0.83
C LEU A 25 7.73 14.99 -0.54
N GLY A 26 7.02 15.56 -1.52
CA GLY A 26 5.72 16.19 -1.30
C GLY A 26 5.75 17.46 -0.43
N ARG A 27 6.92 18.04 -0.23
CA ARG A 27 7.15 19.21 0.65
C ARG A 27 7.45 20.51 -0.09
N ALA A 28 7.47 20.50 -1.44
CA ALA A 28 7.73 21.69 -2.21
C ALA A 28 6.62 22.74 -2.00
N PRO A 29 6.98 24.02 -1.85
CA PRO A 29 5.99 25.11 -1.86
C PRO A 29 5.23 25.12 -3.18
N GLY A 30 3.92 25.36 -3.12
CA GLY A 30 3.06 25.41 -4.31
C GLY A 30 2.57 24.09 -4.86
N LEU A 31 2.91 22.95 -4.24
CA LEU A 31 2.26 21.68 -4.59
C LEU A 31 0.75 21.74 -4.30
N PRO A 32 -0.08 21.18 -5.20
CA PRO A 32 -1.50 21.04 -4.94
C PRO A 32 -1.78 20.37 -3.59
N GLU A 33 -2.78 20.83 -2.88
CA GLU A 33 -3.15 20.31 -1.56
C GLU A 33 -3.37 18.80 -1.58
N ARG A 34 -4.04 18.30 -2.62
CA ARG A 34 -4.27 16.86 -2.83
C ARG A 34 -2.96 16.05 -2.88
N THR A 35 -1.93 16.58 -3.54
CA THR A 35 -0.62 15.92 -3.64
C THR A 35 0.09 15.90 -2.29
N ARG A 36 0.04 17.02 -1.55
CA ARG A 36 0.62 17.10 -0.20
C ARG A 36 -0.07 16.14 0.76
N HIS A 37 -1.40 16.09 0.70
CA HIS A 37 -2.22 15.20 1.52
C HIS A 37 -1.88 13.72 1.23
N LEU A 38 -1.90 13.32 -0.04
CA LEU A 38 -1.57 11.94 -0.44
C LEU A 38 -0.19 11.51 0.08
N ARG A 39 0.81 12.38 -0.06
CA ARG A 39 2.16 12.10 0.46
C ARG A 39 2.16 11.96 1.98
N ALA A 40 1.49 12.87 2.68
CA ALA A 40 1.40 12.81 4.13
C ALA A 40 0.73 11.52 4.62
N MET A 41 -0.28 11.05 3.89
CA MET A 41 -0.96 9.79 4.20
C MET A 41 -0.05 8.57 3.94
N LYS A 42 0.65 8.55 2.81
CA LYS A 42 1.59 7.47 2.46
C LYS A 42 2.77 7.37 3.44
N ASP A 43 3.24 8.49 3.97
CA ASP A 43 4.39 8.57 4.88
C ASP A 43 4.02 8.43 6.38
N ARG A 44 2.80 8.03 6.72
CA ARG A 44 2.35 7.94 8.12
C ARG A 44 3.18 6.94 8.93
N LEU A 45 3.53 7.34 10.16
CA LEU A 45 4.29 6.53 11.11
C LEU A 45 3.48 6.13 12.34
N ASP A 46 2.27 6.66 12.48
CA ASP A 46 1.33 6.33 13.54
C ASP A 46 0.41 5.17 13.14
N ALA A 47 0.07 4.33 14.10
CA ALA A 47 -0.98 3.35 13.94
C ALA A 47 -2.33 3.95 14.32
N PRO A 48 -3.46 3.49 13.71
CA PRO A 48 -4.78 3.93 14.13
C PRO A 48 -5.07 3.48 15.55
N GLY A 49 -5.68 4.38 16.36
CA GLY A 49 -6.06 4.06 17.73
C GLY A 49 -7.21 3.03 17.84
N SER A 50 -7.97 2.88 16.76
CA SER A 50 -8.99 1.83 16.60
C SER A 50 -9.11 1.45 15.14
N VAL A 51 -9.55 0.21 14.87
CA VAL A 51 -9.78 -0.29 13.51
C VAL A 51 -11.21 -0.81 13.39
N ARG A 52 -11.82 -0.56 12.23
CA ARG A 52 -13.09 -1.13 11.83
C ARG A 52 -12.84 -2.31 10.90
N ASP A 53 -13.50 -3.43 11.16
CA ASP A 53 -13.49 -4.55 10.21
C ASP A 53 -14.23 -4.18 8.93
N MET A 54 -13.63 -4.49 7.80
CA MET A 54 -14.18 -4.26 6.47
C MET A 54 -14.04 -5.52 5.61
N THR A 55 -15.09 -5.80 4.86
CA THR A 55 -15.11 -6.84 3.82
C THR A 55 -14.68 -6.27 2.47
N MET A 56 -14.48 -7.12 1.48
CA MET A 56 -14.29 -6.70 0.08
C MET A 56 -15.48 -5.86 -0.41
N ALA A 57 -16.69 -6.21 0.00
CA ALA A 57 -17.90 -5.47 -0.36
C ALA A 57 -17.91 -4.07 0.26
N ASP A 58 -17.45 -3.92 1.52
CA ASP A 58 -17.33 -2.60 2.15
C ASP A 58 -16.33 -1.71 1.43
N PHE A 59 -15.17 -2.25 1.02
CA PHE A 59 -14.20 -1.52 0.21
C PHE A 59 -14.78 -1.12 -1.15
N ALA A 60 -15.54 -2.00 -1.79
CA ALA A 60 -16.18 -1.73 -3.07
C ALA A 60 -17.30 -0.69 -2.99
N ALA A 61 -17.92 -0.55 -1.82
CA ALA A 61 -18.98 0.42 -1.57
C ALA A 61 -18.46 1.81 -1.21
N LEU A 62 -17.14 1.97 -0.97
CA LEU A 62 -16.55 3.28 -0.74
C LEU A 62 -16.68 4.17 -2.00
N PRO A 63 -16.89 5.48 -1.81
CA PRO A 63 -17.17 6.35 -2.94
C PRO A 63 -15.99 6.46 -3.90
N HIS A 64 -16.25 6.28 -5.19
CA HIS A 64 -15.33 6.56 -6.27
C HIS A 64 -15.30 8.07 -6.54
N GLN A 65 -14.12 8.62 -6.84
CA GLN A 65 -13.96 10.02 -7.19
C GLN A 65 -14.59 11.00 -6.16
N ALA A 66 -14.63 10.59 -4.90
CA ALA A 66 -15.17 11.44 -3.84
C ALA A 66 -14.53 12.84 -3.82
N PRO A 67 -15.27 13.89 -3.45
CA PRO A 67 -14.72 15.19 -3.16
C PRO A 67 -13.56 15.11 -2.17
N PHE A 68 -12.60 16.02 -2.28
CA PHE A 68 -11.37 15.97 -1.50
C PHE A 68 -11.64 15.93 0.02
N ASP A 69 -12.55 16.78 0.50
CA ASP A 69 -12.88 16.84 1.94
C ASP A 69 -13.51 15.53 2.45
N GLU A 70 -14.32 14.88 1.63
CA GLU A 70 -14.91 13.58 1.97
C GLU A 70 -13.84 12.50 2.05
N ARG A 71 -12.87 12.49 1.10
CA ARG A 71 -11.73 11.58 1.14
C ARG A 71 -10.90 11.77 2.40
N VAL A 72 -10.52 13.02 2.71
CA VAL A 72 -9.77 13.36 3.93
C VAL A 72 -10.47 12.87 5.18
N ARG A 73 -11.81 12.93 5.22
CA ARG A 73 -12.60 12.41 6.35
C ARG A 73 -12.55 10.89 6.44
N LEU A 74 -12.67 10.20 5.31
CA LEU A 74 -12.62 8.73 5.26
C LEU A 74 -11.24 8.20 5.60
N GLU A 75 -10.17 8.84 5.11
CA GLU A 75 -8.78 8.45 5.35
C GLU A 75 -8.29 8.65 6.79
N ARG A 76 -9.14 9.20 7.67
CA ARG A 76 -8.90 9.21 9.13
C ARG A 76 -9.31 7.90 9.82
N GLN A 77 -9.87 6.96 9.07
CA GLN A 77 -10.34 5.69 9.63
C GLN A 77 -9.23 4.66 9.62
N GLY A 78 -9.02 4.03 10.78
CA GLY A 78 -8.31 2.78 10.86
C GLY A 78 -9.22 1.65 10.39
N VAL A 79 -8.70 0.76 9.55
CA VAL A 79 -9.45 -0.35 8.98
C VAL A 79 -8.69 -1.65 9.11
N ARG A 80 -9.42 -2.77 9.11
CA ARG A 80 -8.86 -4.11 9.09
C ARG A 80 -9.66 -4.96 8.12
N MET A 81 -8.95 -5.72 7.30
CA MET A 81 -9.56 -6.69 6.41
C MET A 81 -8.95 -8.08 6.65
N GLU A 82 -9.82 -9.08 6.69
CA GLU A 82 -9.44 -10.49 6.72
C GLU A 82 -9.49 -11.06 5.30
N GLY A 83 -8.52 -11.93 4.96
CA GLY A 83 -8.47 -12.56 3.64
C GLY A 83 -7.21 -13.40 3.44
N TRP A 84 -6.85 -13.59 2.17
CA TRP A 84 -5.68 -14.36 1.74
C TRP A 84 -4.82 -13.52 0.82
N VAL A 85 -3.51 -13.42 1.12
CA VAL A 85 -2.57 -12.67 0.30
C VAL A 85 -2.26 -13.45 -0.97
N GLN A 86 -2.78 -12.99 -2.10
CA GLN A 86 -2.62 -13.65 -3.38
C GLN A 86 -1.30 -13.30 -4.06
N ARG A 87 -0.81 -12.09 -3.87
CA ARG A 87 0.42 -11.60 -4.48
C ARG A 87 1.19 -10.71 -3.52
N VAL A 88 2.51 -10.85 -3.53
CA VAL A 88 3.45 -9.96 -2.82
C VAL A 88 4.49 -9.48 -3.82
N PHE A 89 4.68 -8.17 -3.94
CA PHE A 89 5.74 -7.61 -4.78
C PHE A 89 6.18 -6.25 -4.22
N GLN A 90 7.40 -5.86 -4.55
CA GLN A 90 7.93 -4.56 -4.18
C GLN A 90 7.80 -3.60 -5.35
N SER A 91 7.21 -2.43 -5.10
CA SER A 91 7.05 -1.35 -6.07
C SER A 91 8.29 -0.47 -6.18
N GLY A 92 8.30 0.43 -7.17
CA GLY A 92 9.45 1.30 -7.45
C GLY A 92 9.73 2.36 -6.38
N ASP A 93 8.76 2.70 -5.55
CA ASP A 93 8.88 3.59 -4.38
C ASP A 93 9.36 2.86 -3.13
N GLY A 94 9.49 1.54 -3.21
CA GLY A 94 9.98 0.68 -2.15
C GLY A 94 8.89 0.10 -1.26
N ASP A 95 7.62 0.41 -1.49
CA ASP A 95 6.52 -0.20 -0.78
C ASP A 95 6.37 -1.68 -1.17
N ILE A 96 5.94 -2.52 -0.24
CA ILE A 96 5.59 -3.90 -0.52
C ILE A 96 4.07 -4.00 -0.60
N HIS A 97 3.59 -4.31 -1.79
CA HIS A 97 2.18 -4.59 -2.04
C HIS A 97 1.83 -6.00 -1.57
N LEU A 98 0.72 -6.09 -0.85
CA LEU A 98 0.09 -7.33 -0.46
C LEU A 98 -1.32 -7.30 -1.03
N ASP A 99 -1.55 -8.01 -2.14
CA ASP A 99 -2.87 -8.07 -2.77
C ASP A 99 -3.76 -9.04 -1.99
N LEU A 100 -4.74 -8.50 -1.28
CA LEU A 100 -5.59 -9.24 -0.36
C LEU A 100 -6.92 -9.59 -1.02
N ALA A 101 -7.18 -10.89 -1.22
CA ALA A 101 -8.45 -11.40 -1.71
C ALA A 101 -9.31 -11.96 -0.57
N GLU A 102 -10.63 -11.85 -0.70
CA GLU A 102 -11.58 -12.33 0.30
C GLU A 102 -11.67 -13.86 0.34
N THR A 103 -11.36 -14.53 -0.77
CA THR A 103 -11.43 -15.99 -0.87
C THR A 103 -10.07 -16.59 -1.16
N ARG A 104 -9.80 -17.75 -0.56
CA ARG A 104 -8.59 -18.51 -0.86
C ARG A 104 -8.60 -18.98 -2.32
N ARG A 105 -7.50 -18.73 -3.02
CA ARG A 105 -7.26 -19.22 -4.38
C ARG A 105 -6.02 -20.13 -4.38
N THR A 106 -6.00 -21.08 -5.27
CA THR A 106 -4.85 -21.96 -5.47
C THR A 106 -3.89 -21.41 -6.53
N ALA A 107 -4.37 -20.48 -7.34
CA ALA A 107 -3.59 -19.77 -8.34
C ALA A 107 -4.12 -18.33 -8.50
N LEU A 108 -3.27 -17.45 -9.01
CA LEU A 108 -3.67 -16.10 -9.40
C LEU A 108 -4.31 -16.16 -10.79
N ASP A 109 -5.62 -15.99 -10.86
CA ASP A 109 -6.41 -16.01 -12.09
C ASP A 109 -7.09 -14.66 -12.36
N ARG A 110 -7.72 -14.55 -13.56
CA ARG A 110 -8.38 -13.31 -14.00
C ARG A 110 -9.62 -12.95 -13.19
N ASP A 111 -10.23 -13.94 -12.55
CA ASP A 111 -11.43 -13.74 -11.72
C ASP A 111 -11.07 -13.35 -10.28
N THR A 112 -9.78 -13.34 -9.95
CA THR A 112 -9.34 -12.91 -8.63
C THR A 112 -9.49 -11.40 -8.50
N THR A 113 -10.34 -10.97 -7.57
CA THR A 113 -10.42 -9.57 -7.15
C THR A 113 -9.70 -9.37 -5.83
N TYR A 114 -9.05 -8.22 -5.67
CA TYR A 114 -8.27 -7.90 -4.47
C TYR A 114 -8.38 -6.44 -4.07
N VAL A 115 -8.12 -6.18 -2.79
CA VAL A 115 -7.80 -4.86 -2.25
C VAL A 115 -6.29 -4.77 -2.11
N VAL A 116 -5.70 -3.65 -2.52
CA VAL A 116 -4.28 -3.39 -2.32
C VAL A 116 -4.06 -3.03 -0.86
N THR A 117 -3.01 -3.60 -0.28
CA THR A 117 -2.51 -3.22 1.04
C THR A 117 -1.01 -3.04 0.95
N GLU A 118 -0.43 -2.04 1.63
CA GLU A 118 0.97 -1.68 1.40
C GLU A 118 1.75 -1.54 2.70
N VAL A 119 2.90 -2.23 2.75
CA VAL A 119 3.88 -2.12 3.84
C VAL A 119 4.99 -1.18 3.41
N THR A 120 5.04 0.00 4.03
CA THR A 120 6.03 1.02 3.65
C THR A 120 7.43 0.75 4.19
N PRO A 121 8.49 1.31 3.56
CA PRO A 121 9.86 1.19 4.06
C PRO A 121 10.02 1.68 5.50
N GLN A 122 9.23 2.67 5.92
CA GLN A 122 9.26 3.24 7.26
C GLN A 122 8.81 2.20 8.30
N TRP A 123 7.71 1.51 8.05
CA TRP A 123 7.19 0.46 8.93
C TRP A 123 8.11 -0.76 8.97
N ARG A 124 8.69 -1.17 7.84
CA ARG A 124 9.65 -2.29 7.77
C ARG A 124 10.91 -2.06 8.61
N ARG A 125 11.40 -0.80 8.69
CA ARG A 125 12.58 -0.49 9.52
C ARG A 125 12.38 -0.78 11.00
N THR A 126 11.16 -0.70 11.48
CA THR A 126 10.83 -0.97 12.89
C THR A 126 10.35 -2.40 13.12
N ARG A 127 10.18 -3.19 12.06
CA ARG A 127 9.63 -4.55 12.09
C ARG A 127 10.42 -5.47 11.16
N PRO A 128 11.54 -6.04 11.62
CA PRO A 128 12.41 -6.90 10.78
C PRO A 128 11.68 -8.07 10.13
N GLY A 129 10.66 -8.65 10.79
CA GLY A 129 9.82 -9.71 10.25
C GLY A 129 8.96 -9.29 9.05
N TRP A 130 8.91 -7.99 8.73
CA TRP A 130 8.19 -7.45 7.57
C TRP A 130 9.12 -7.16 6.38
N ALA A 131 10.36 -7.64 6.40
CA ALA A 131 11.21 -7.64 5.22
C ALA A 131 10.56 -8.47 4.09
N TYR A 132 10.85 -8.11 2.85
CA TYR A 132 10.23 -8.73 1.66
C TYR A 132 10.29 -10.26 1.68
N ASP A 133 11.48 -10.82 1.89
CA ASP A 133 11.66 -12.28 1.91
C ASP A 133 10.92 -12.95 3.09
N SER A 134 10.87 -12.27 4.25
CA SER A 134 10.14 -12.76 5.41
C SER A 134 8.62 -12.79 5.15
N LEU A 135 8.10 -11.75 4.50
CA LEU A 135 6.69 -11.70 4.10
C LEU A 135 6.36 -12.80 3.07
N LEU A 136 7.22 -13.06 2.09
CA LEU A 136 7.01 -14.14 1.13
C LEU A 136 6.88 -15.49 1.83
N VAL A 137 7.77 -15.79 2.77
CA VAL A 137 7.75 -17.07 3.53
C VAL A 137 6.50 -17.15 4.42
N ALA A 138 6.16 -16.08 5.13
CA ALA A 138 5.04 -16.09 6.06
C ALA A 138 3.68 -16.13 5.36
N LEU A 139 3.54 -15.41 4.25
CA LEU A 139 2.27 -15.22 3.56
C LEU A 139 2.01 -16.22 2.42
N ARG A 140 3.06 -16.84 1.89
CA ARG A 140 3.00 -17.88 0.84
C ARG A 140 2.10 -17.51 -0.34
N PRO A 141 2.32 -16.35 -1.00
CA PRO A 141 1.43 -15.87 -2.05
C PRO A 141 1.47 -16.75 -3.30
N ASN A 142 0.42 -16.68 -4.13
CA ASN A 142 0.38 -17.33 -5.44
C ASN A 142 1.22 -16.62 -6.50
N GLY A 143 1.56 -15.35 -6.28
CA GLY A 143 2.36 -14.57 -7.23
C GLY A 143 3.22 -13.52 -6.55
N GLY A 144 4.18 -12.97 -7.30
CA GLY A 144 5.10 -11.93 -6.83
C GLY A 144 6.38 -12.44 -6.18
N GLY A 145 6.50 -13.72 -5.93
CA GLY A 145 7.67 -14.37 -5.34
C GLY A 145 7.71 -15.86 -5.69
N PRO A 146 8.43 -16.68 -4.93
CA PRO A 146 8.38 -18.12 -5.08
C PRO A 146 6.92 -18.60 -5.05
N THR A 147 6.57 -19.48 -5.98
CA THR A 147 5.23 -20.05 -6.12
C THR A 147 5.26 -21.53 -5.82
N GLY A 148 4.07 -22.15 -5.74
CA GLY A 148 3.99 -23.61 -5.51
C GLY A 148 4.14 -24.01 -4.06
N TRP A 149 3.73 -23.17 -3.12
CA TRP A 149 3.65 -23.51 -1.72
C TRP A 149 2.61 -24.63 -1.49
N ASP A 150 2.99 -25.71 -0.87
CA ASP A 150 2.09 -26.85 -0.59
C ASP A 150 0.86 -26.42 0.21
N ALA A 151 1.05 -25.51 1.17
CA ALA A 151 -0.03 -24.99 2.01
C ALA A 151 -0.85 -23.88 1.36
N GLY A 152 -0.39 -23.31 0.23
CA GLY A 152 -1.01 -22.15 -0.44
C GLY A 152 -0.99 -20.87 0.40
N PRO A 153 -1.72 -19.82 -0.03
CA PRO A 153 -1.75 -18.53 0.64
C PRO A 153 -2.18 -18.63 2.10
N ALA A 154 -1.51 -17.86 2.95
CA ALA A 154 -1.88 -17.73 4.35
C ALA A 154 -3.17 -16.91 4.50
N ARG A 155 -4.02 -17.28 5.45
CA ARG A 155 -5.13 -16.46 5.91
C ARG A 155 -4.59 -15.39 6.86
N VAL A 156 -4.94 -14.14 6.60
CA VAL A 156 -4.38 -12.99 7.33
C VAL A 156 -5.46 -12.00 7.74
N ARG A 157 -5.14 -11.17 8.73
CA ARG A 157 -5.79 -9.90 9.02
C ARG A 157 -4.76 -8.79 8.85
N LEU A 158 -5.05 -7.87 7.96
CA LEU A 158 -4.21 -6.70 7.69
C LEU A 158 -4.92 -5.46 8.21
N SER A 159 -4.26 -4.74 9.10
CA SER A 159 -4.78 -3.51 9.70
C SER A 159 -3.93 -2.32 9.30
N GLY A 160 -4.54 -1.15 9.16
CA GLY A 160 -3.85 0.08 8.84
C GLY A 160 -4.79 1.23 8.63
N TRP A 161 -4.33 2.24 7.91
CA TRP A 161 -5.14 3.39 7.56
C TRP A 161 -5.83 3.20 6.22
N LEU A 162 -7.06 3.68 6.10
CA LEU A 162 -7.73 3.76 4.82
C LEU A 162 -7.08 4.87 3.99
N LEU A 163 -6.74 4.58 2.74
CA LEU A 163 -6.17 5.54 1.78
C LEU A 163 -6.87 5.41 0.44
N TYR A 164 -7.11 6.53 -0.23
CA TYR A 164 -7.60 6.56 -1.60
C TYR A 164 -6.48 6.87 -2.58
N ASP A 165 -5.97 5.85 -3.26
CA ASP A 165 -4.96 6.02 -4.31
C ASP A 165 -5.65 6.37 -5.63
N HIS A 166 -5.94 7.64 -5.79
CA HIS A 166 -6.67 8.24 -6.89
C HIS A 166 -6.20 7.84 -8.31
N PRO A 167 -4.89 7.71 -8.64
CA PRO A 167 -4.45 7.29 -9.95
C PRO A 167 -4.96 5.92 -10.39
N TYR A 168 -5.31 5.07 -9.45
CA TYR A 168 -5.70 3.69 -9.73
C TYR A 168 -7.20 3.42 -9.74
N ASP A 169 -8.02 4.45 -9.44
CA ASP A 169 -9.48 4.26 -9.41
C ASP A 169 -10.10 4.04 -10.79
N LEU A 170 -9.59 4.72 -11.81
CA LEU A 170 -10.10 4.64 -13.17
C LEU A 170 -9.42 3.56 -14.04
N SER A 171 -8.32 3.01 -13.59
CA SER A 171 -7.51 2.05 -14.35
C SER A 171 -7.78 0.59 -13.99
N VAL A 172 -8.82 0.33 -13.22
CA VAL A 172 -9.17 -1.03 -12.75
C VAL A 172 -9.30 -2.00 -13.91
N SER A 173 -9.97 -1.62 -15.01
CA SER A 173 -10.12 -2.46 -16.20
C SER A 173 -8.83 -2.69 -16.96
N ASP A 174 -8.02 -1.64 -17.14
CA ASP A 174 -6.74 -1.74 -17.85
C ASP A 174 -5.70 -2.54 -17.06
N TRP A 175 -5.73 -2.42 -15.74
CA TRP A 175 -4.84 -3.17 -14.86
C TRP A 175 -5.17 -4.67 -14.88
N THR A 176 -6.43 -5.03 -14.90
CA THR A 176 -6.92 -6.42 -15.01
C THR A 176 -6.36 -7.12 -16.24
N LEU A 177 -6.40 -6.44 -17.39
CA LEU A 177 -5.94 -6.99 -18.65
C LEU A 177 -4.44 -7.32 -18.66
N ARG A 178 -3.65 -6.62 -17.85
CA ARG A 178 -2.19 -6.77 -17.82
C ARG A 178 -1.69 -7.81 -16.82
N HIS A 179 -2.40 -8.04 -15.73
CA HIS A 179 -1.88 -8.76 -14.56
C HIS A 179 -2.70 -9.99 -14.14
N GLY A 180 -3.77 -10.29 -14.86
CA GLY A 180 -4.57 -11.51 -14.63
C GLY A 180 -5.50 -11.47 -13.43
N ALA A 181 -5.42 -10.45 -12.56
CA ALA A 181 -6.31 -10.24 -11.42
C ALA A 181 -6.75 -8.78 -11.36
N SER A 182 -7.93 -8.52 -10.77
CA SER A 182 -8.54 -7.19 -10.72
C SER A 182 -8.37 -6.51 -9.38
N ARG A 183 -7.75 -5.33 -9.33
CA ARG A 183 -7.90 -4.41 -8.21
C ARG A 183 -9.38 -4.02 -8.08
N ARG A 184 -9.95 -4.21 -6.88
CA ARG A 184 -11.40 -4.00 -6.66
C ARG A 184 -11.78 -2.52 -6.64
N THR A 185 -10.91 -1.67 -6.13
CA THR A 185 -11.18 -0.26 -5.87
C THR A 185 -9.87 0.54 -5.82
N GLY A 186 -9.94 1.86 -5.95
CA GLY A 186 -8.83 2.76 -5.64
C GLY A 186 -8.55 2.93 -4.14
N TRP A 187 -9.45 2.45 -3.27
CA TRP A 187 -9.20 2.43 -1.83
C TRP A 187 -8.31 1.26 -1.43
N GLU A 188 -7.43 1.51 -0.47
CA GLU A 188 -6.43 0.56 0.00
C GLU A 188 -6.17 0.69 1.50
N ILE A 189 -5.45 -0.25 2.08
CA ILE A 189 -4.91 -0.15 3.44
C ILE A 189 -3.47 0.34 3.31
N HIS A 190 -3.21 1.60 3.63
CA HIS A 190 -1.90 2.21 3.49
C HIS A 190 -1.61 3.32 4.53
N PRO A 191 -0.55 3.21 5.31
CA PRO A 191 0.28 2.02 5.46
C PRO A 191 -0.42 0.92 6.25
N VAL A 192 -0.04 -0.32 5.97
CA VAL A 192 -0.31 -1.45 6.87
C VAL A 192 0.46 -1.23 8.17
N THR A 193 -0.23 -1.33 9.30
CA THR A 193 0.32 -1.11 10.64
C THR A 193 0.25 -2.34 11.53
N GLY A 194 -0.49 -3.37 11.11
CA GLY A 194 -0.62 -4.66 11.79
C GLY A 194 -0.82 -5.80 10.79
N ILE A 195 -0.14 -6.91 11.02
CA ILE A 195 -0.26 -8.15 10.26
C ILE A 195 -0.46 -9.29 11.24
N GLU A 196 -1.60 -9.95 11.17
CA GLU A 196 -1.88 -11.18 11.90
C GLU A 196 -2.03 -12.33 10.90
N VAL A 197 -1.44 -13.47 11.19
CA VAL A 197 -1.56 -14.69 10.40
C VAL A 197 -2.34 -15.72 11.19
N TRP A 198 -3.28 -16.39 10.53
CA TRP A 198 -4.01 -17.50 11.14
C TRP A 198 -3.11 -18.72 11.27
N ASP A 199 -3.06 -19.25 12.47
CA ASP A 199 -2.34 -20.49 12.76
C ASP A 199 -3.33 -21.65 12.87
N ASP A 200 -3.36 -22.51 11.85
CA ASP A 200 -4.26 -23.66 11.78
C ASP A 200 -4.00 -24.65 12.93
N ALA A 201 -2.78 -24.74 13.44
CA ALA A 201 -2.43 -25.70 14.48
C ALA A 201 -3.01 -25.30 15.85
N SER A 202 -3.01 -24.00 16.16
CA SER A 202 -3.56 -23.49 17.42
C SER A 202 -4.99 -22.98 17.29
N GLY A 203 -5.52 -22.80 16.07
CA GLY A 203 -6.81 -22.18 15.83
C GLY A 203 -6.88 -20.74 16.28
N ALA A 204 -5.78 -19.98 16.19
CA ALA A 204 -5.67 -18.64 16.74
C ALA A 204 -4.95 -17.69 15.77
N TRP A 205 -5.23 -16.40 15.88
CA TRP A 205 -4.50 -15.34 15.23
C TRP A 205 -3.17 -15.09 15.93
N ARG A 206 -2.10 -15.00 15.17
CA ARG A 206 -0.77 -14.64 15.67
C ARG A 206 -0.29 -13.37 14.97
N GLU A 207 0.12 -12.37 15.75
CA GLU A 207 0.80 -11.20 15.17
C GLU A 207 2.08 -11.69 14.47
N LEU A 208 2.26 -11.29 13.22
CA LEU A 208 3.48 -11.57 12.50
C LEU A 208 4.63 -10.83 13.18
N ALA A 209 5.60 -11.60 13.66
CA ALA A 209 6.61 -11.15 14.61
C ALA A 209 7.27 -9.81 14.20
N ARG A 210 7.47 -8.99 15.23
CA ARG A 210 8.19 -7.72 15.13
C ARG A 210 9.66 -7.92 14.78
#